data_d49e14920b9668cd3fdb2a7e303c9aba
#
_entry.id   d49e14920b9668cd3fdb2a7e303c9aba
#
_cell.length_a   1.000
_cell.length_b   1.000
_cell.length_c   1.000
_cell.angle_alpha   90.00
_cell.angle_beta   90.00
_cell.angle_gamma   90.00
#
_symmetry.space_group_name_H-M   'P 1'
#
loop_
_entity.id
_entity.type
_entity.pdbx_description
1 polymer ?
#
loop_
_entity_poly.entity_id
_entity_poly.type
_entity_poly.pdbx_seq_one_letter_code
_entity_poly.pdbx_strand_id
1 'polypeptide(L)'
;MEDQLIVSKKFKTTAYILIAIGVVSFALGFAFDAKRTWANYLLNNYYFLSLAIGAAFFGAIQYITQSGWSAAFKRIPEAMVAYIPFAAVFFLLLFFGMHSIFEWTHEEVVAEDHLLQHKSAYLNVPFFFIRILVFFGAWIFFSKLLRKFSLKEDETGGLEYFLKSELYSRVFIFVIAISFSLFAVDMLMSLEPHWFSTIFAAKSFIAAFMHGSSIIALIVIVLNRLGKLPFLNRSHLHDFTRYIFMSSIVWGYFNFAEFMLIWYGNIPEETAWFVHRWGGPYKILFFANIVINWAIPFFVLMPRKTSRSKMFIFPGVVLLMIGQYTELYYIIWPAVVHEAKFGLLEIGTFVGFAGIFAFGVATWLSKASLVPRKHPYIEESMQH
;
A
#
# COMPACT_ATOMS: atom_id res chain seq x y z
N MET A 1 4.19 3.84 32.67
CA MET A 1 3.11 4.51 31.92
C MET A 1 3.62 5.57 30.92
N GLU A 2 4.90 5.90 30.92
CA GLU A 2 5.49 6.90 30.01
C GLU A 2 5.75 6.44 28.58
N ASP A 3 5.62 5.13 28.30
CA ASP A 3 5.97 4.54 26.99
C ASP A 3 4.81 4.49 25.98
N GLN A 4 3.64 4.94 26.34
CA GLN A 4 2.48 4.97 25.42
C GLN A 4 2.41 6.30 24.66
N LEU A 5 2.11 6.22 23.37
CA LEU A 5 1.88 7.41 22.56
C LEU A 5 0.54 8.05 22.96
N ILE A 6 0.60 9.26 23.52
CA ILE A 6 -0.61 10.03 23.82
C ILE A 6 -1.00 10.81 22.55
N VAL A 7 -2.14 10.45 21.95
CA VAL A 7 -2.68 11.16 20.80
C VAL A 7 -3.30 12.47 21.25
N SER A 8 -2.68 13.60 20.90
CA SER A 8 -3.13 14.93 21.31
C SER A 8 -4.53 15.26 20.78
N LYS A 9 -5.29 16.11 21.51
CA LYS A 9 -6.58 16.63 21.01
C LYS A 9 -6.41 17.34 19.67
N LYS A 10 -5.35 18.13 19.51
CA LYS A 10 -5.04 18.83 18.25
C LYS A 10 -4.90 17.87 17.07
N PHE A 11 -4.18 16.76 17.25
CA PHE A 11 -4.04 15.74 16.20
C PHE A 11 -5.41 15.13 15.83
N LYS A 12 -6.23 14.76 16.82
CA LYS A 12 -7.57 14.19 16.57
C LYS A 12 -8.44 15.17 15.80
N THR A 13 -8.48 16.45 16.24
CA THR A 13 -9.24 17.50 15.55
C THR A 13 -8.75 17.69 14.11
N THR A 14 -7.43 17.74 13.89
CA THR A 14 -6.88 17.83 12.52
C THR A 14 -7.31 16.63 11.68
N ALA A 15 -7.20 15.41 12.20
CA ALA A 15 -7.62 14.21 11.47
C ALA A 15 -9.13 14.27 11.11
N TYR A 16 -10.00 14.67 12.02
CA TYR A 16 -11.43 14.83 11.72
C TYR A 16 -11.71 15.92 10.68
N ILE A 17 -10.97 17.03 10.69
CA ILE A 17 -11.08 18.07 9.65
C ILE A 17 -10.67 17.50 8.29
N LEU A 18 -9.55 16.76 8.21
CA LEU A 18 -9.09 16.13 6.97
C LEU A 18 -10.12 15.12 6.45
N ILE A 19 -10.70 14.31 7.32
CA ILE A 19 -11.76 13.34 6.97
C ILE A 19 -13.00 14.08 6.44
N ALA A 20 -13.42 15.17 7.12
CA ALA A 20 -14.57 15.97 6.69
C ALA A 20 -14.33 16.60 5.30
N ILE A 21 -13.13 17.13 5.03
CA ILE A 21 -12.74 17.63 3.71
C ILE A 21 -12.89 16.52 2.66
N GLY A 22 -12.41 15.31 2.96
CA GLY A 22 -12.52 14.16 2.05
C GLY A 22 -13.98 13.78 1.75
N VAL A 23 -14.83 13.70 2.77
CA VAL A 23 -16.25 13.40 2.61
C VAL A 23 -16.96 14.45 1.78
N VAL A 24 -16.71 15.75 2.06
CA VAL A 24 -17.29 16.85 1.29
C VAL A 24 -16.81 16.83 -0.16
N SER A 25 -15.49 16.62 -0.39
CA SER A 25 -14.93 16.52 -1.75
C SER A 25 -15.53 15.37 -2.52
N PHE A 26 -15.68 14.20 -1.89
CA PHE A 26 -16.31 13.02 -2.50
C PHE A 26 -17.79 13.30 -2.85
N ALA A 27 -18.57 13.87 -1.93
CA ALA A 27 -19.97 14.19 -2.16
C ALA A 27 -20.15 15.23 -3.27
N LEU A 28 -19.35 16.30 -3.28
CA LEU A 28 -19.36 17.31 -4.32
C LEU A 28 -18.92 16.77 -5.67
N GLY A 29 -18.03 15.78 -5.70
CA GLY A 29 -17.56 15.14 -6.91
C GLY A 29 -18.69 14.56 -7.77
N PHE A 30 -19.73 14.00 -7.15
CA PHE A 30 -20.90 13.48 -7.87
C PHE A 30 -21.71 14.55 -8.60
N ALA A 31 -21.67 15.79 -8.15
CA ALA A 31 -22.35 16.89 -8.83
C ALA A 31 -21.65 17.28 -10.14
N PHE A 32 -20.37 16.94 -10.29
CA PHE A 32 -19.57 17.31 -11.47
C PHE A 32 -19.29 16.12 -12.38
N ASP A 33 -18.85 14.99 -11.83
CA ASP A 33 -18.42 13.81 -12.61
C ASP A 33 -18.40 12.56 -11.70
N ALA A 34 -19.43 11.76 -11.78
CA ALA A 34 -19.57 10.54 -10.98
C ALA A 34 -18.50 9.50 -11.32
N LYS A 35 -18.14 9.35 -12.61
CA LYS A 35 -17.15 8.39 -13.09
C LYS A 35 -15.76 8.72 -12.53
N ARG A 36 -15.35 9.98 -12.63
CA ARG A 36 -14.11 10.50 -12.05
C ARG A 36 -14.09 10.38 -10.52
N THR A 37 -15.23 10.60 -9.87
CA THR A 37 -15.36 10.49 -8.40
C THR A 37 -15.12 9.05 -7.94
N TRP A 38 -15.71 8.05 -8.60
CA TRP A 38 -15.49 6.65 -8.29
C TRP A 38 -14.07 6.18 -8.63
N ALA A 39 -13.48 6.64 -9.74
CA ALA A 39 -12.09 6.38 -10.08
C ALA A 39 -11.13 6.89 -8.99
N ASN A 40 -11.39 8.11 -8.50
CA ASN A 40 -10.63 8.71 -7.42
C ASN A 40 -10.82 7.98 -6.09
N TYR A 41 -12.03 7.50 -5.80
CA TYR A 41 -12.31 6.66 -4.65
C TYR A 41 -11.54 5.35 -4.69
N LEU A 42 -11.55 4.65 -5.82
CA LEU A 42 -10.79 3.41 -6.03
C LEU A 42 -9.28 3.66 -5.82
N LEU A 43 -8.74 4.71 -6.46
CA LEU A 43 -7.32 5.08 -6.36
C LEU A 43 -6.90 5.25 -4.90
N ASN A 44 -7.61 6.09 -4.16
CA ASN A 44 -7.22 6.43 -2.79
C ASN A 44 -7.39 5.24 -1.84
N ASN A 45 -8.47 4.48 -1.96
CA ASN A 45 -8.66 3.30 -1.13
C ASN A 45 -7.59 2.24 -1.39
N TYR A 46 -7.25 1.98 -2.67
CA TYR A 46 -6.17 1.07 -3.03
C TYR A 46 -4.81 1.56 -2.54
N TYR A 47 -4.52 2.86 -2.70
CA TYR A 47 -3.28 3.48 -2.24
C TYR A 47 -3.04 3.22 -0.75
N PHE A 48 -3.96 3.58 0.12
CA PHE A 48 -3.78 3.41 1.57
C PHE A 48 -3.86 1.95 2.01
N LEU A 49 -4.63 1.10 1.32
CA LEU A 49 -4.62 -0.34 1.54
C LEU A 49 -3.25 -0.93 1.20
N SER A 50 -2.65 -0.56 0.07
CA SER A 50 -1.33 -1.05 -0.34
C SER A 50 -0.23 -0.75 0.68
N LEU A 51 -0.29 0.43 1.33
CA LEU A 51 0.62 0.77 2.44
C LEU A 51 0.43 -0.16 3.65
N ALA A 52 -0.83 -0.45 4.00
CA ALA A 52 -1.15 -1.34 5.13
C ALA A 52 -0.75 -2.80 4.85
N ILE A 53 -0.99 -3.30 3.63
CA ILE A 53 -0.57 -4.65 3.21
C ILE A 53 0.95 -4.76 3.13
N GLY A 54 1.63 -3.76 2.57
CA GLY A 54 3.09 -3.70 2.55
C GLY A 54 3.68 -3.70 3.97
N ALA A 55 3.04 -3.01 4.92
CA ALA A 55 3.45 -3.04 6.32
C ALA A 55 3.17 -4.41 6.98
N ALA A 56 2.05 -5.06 6.68
CA ALA A 56 1.74 -6.40 7.16
C ALA A 56 2.78 -7.41 6.69
N PHE A 57 3.15 -7.35 5.40
CA PHE A 57 4.18 -8.18 4.81
C PHE A 57 5.57 -7.90 5.42
N PHE A 58 5.92 -6.62 5.60
CA PHE A 58 7.15 -6.22 6.29
C PHE A 58 7.22 -6.83 7.69
N GLY A 59 6.17 -6.69 8.49
CA GLY A 59 6.12 -7.25 9.84
C GLY A 59 6.26 -8.78 9.86
N ALA A 60 5.59 -9.48 8.93
CA ALA A 60 5.68 -10.94 8.83
C ALA A 60 7.09 -11.42 8.45
N ILE A 61 7.78 -10.72 7.51
CA ILE A 61 9.17 -11.02 7.16
C ILE A 61 10.07 -10.91 8.38
N GLN A 62 9.93 -9.87 9.23
CA GLN A 62 10.79 -9.70 10.40
C GLN A 62 10.70 -10.89 11.37
N TYR A 63 9.53 -11.47 11.56
CA TYR A 63 9.36 -12.68 12.37
C TYR A 63 10.05 -13.90 11.74
N ILE A 64 9.89 -14.11 10.43
CA ILE A 64 10.45 -15.28 9.72
C ILE A 64 11.98 -15.25 9.68
N THR A 65 12.54 -14.07 9.47
CA THR A 65 14.00 -13.86 9.45
C THR A 65 14.59 -13.73 10.85
N GLN A 66 13.75 -13.81 11.90
CA GLN A 66 14.15 -13.62 13.30
C GLN A 66 15.00 -12.34 13.49
N SER A 67 14.53 -11.27 12.86
CA SER A 67 15.25 -10.01 12.73
C SER A 67 15.30 -9.24 14.05
N GLY A 68 16.47 -9.24 14.71
CA GLY A 68 16.68 -8.53 15.98
C GLY A 68 16.60 -7.02 15.84
N TRP A 69 17.23 -6.44 14.80
CA TRP A 69 17.30 -4.99 14.63
C TRP A 69 15.93 -4.29 14.60
N SER A 70 14.90 -4.96 14.08
CA SER A 70 13.57 -4.39 13.87
C SER A 70 12.65 -4.51 15.09
N ALA A 71 13.05 -5.24 16.12
CA ALA A 71 12.19 -5.57 17.27
C ALA A 71 11.60 -4.33 17.94
N ALA A 72 12.39 -3.27 18.12
CA ALA A 72 11.96 -2.02 18.74
C ALA A 72 10.93 -1.22 17.89
N PHE A 73 10.82 -1.52 16.60
CA PHE A 73 9.93 -0.80 15.67
C PHE A 73 8.69 -1.58 15.29
N LYS A 74 8.53 -2.85 15.72
CA LYS A 74 7.44 -3.73 15.27
C LYS A 74 6.04 -3.18 15.50
N ARG A 75 5.85 -2.27 16.46
CA ARG A 75 4.56 -1.64 16.75
C ARG A 75 4.05 -0.76 15.61
N ILE A 76 4.95 -0.25 14.78
CA ILE A 76 4.58 0.63 13.67
C ILE A 76 3.88 -0.13 12.54
N PRO A 77 4.47 -1.19 11.93
CA PRO A 77 3.75 -2.01 10.95
C PRO A 77 2.48 -2.64 11.54
N GLU A 78 2.50 -3.09 12.81
CA GLU A 78 1.31 -3.58 13.51
C GLU A 78 0.19 -2.52 13.64
N ALA A 79 0.52 -1.24 13.72
CA ALA A 79 -0.48 -0.18 13.77
C ALA A 79 -1.00 0.20 12.38
N MET A 80 -0.19 0.09 11.33
CA MET A 80 -0.63 0.38 9.97
C MET A 80 -1.72 -0.57 9.47
N VAL A 81 -1.69 -1.84 9.89
CA VAL A 81 -2.73 -2.82 9.54
C VAL A 81 -4.10 -2.48 10.13
N ALA A 82 -4.19 -1.52 11.06
CA ALA A 82 -5.46 -1.01 11.57
C ALA A 82 -6.33 -0.40 10.46
N TYR A 83 -5.75 -0.01 9.33
CA TYR A 83 -6.48 0.51 8.18
C TYR A 83 -7.23 -0.58 7.40
N ILE A 84 -6.78 -1.84 7.42
CA ILE A 84 -7.37 -2.93 6.63
C ILE A 84 -8.88 -3.09 6.85
N PRO A 85 -9.43 -3.08 8.09
CA PRO A 85 -10.88 -3.13 8.29
C PRO A 85 -11.65 -1.94 7.69
N PHE A 86 -11.09 -0.73 7.72
CA PHE A 86 -11.70 0.44 7.08
C PHE A 86 -11.69 0.28 5.56
N ALA A 87 -10.56 -0.15 4.98
CA ALA A 87 -10.46 -0.44 3.56
C ALA A 87 -11.47 -1.51 3.13
N ALA A 88 -11.71 -2.56 3.94
CA ALA A 88 -12.71 -3.58 3.66
C ALA A 88 -14.10 -2.96 3.46
N VAL A 89 -14.53 -2.09 4.38
CA VAL A 89 -15.81 -1.40 4.26
C VAL A 89 -15.85 -0.54 3.00
N PHE A 90 -14.77 0.20 2.72
CA PHE A 90 -14.71 1.06 1.54
C PHE A 90 -14.71 0.27 0.23
N PHE A 91 -14.07 -0.91 0.16
CA PHE A 91 -14.17 -1.76 -1.03
C PHE A 91 -15.54 -2.41 -1.18
N LEU A 92 -16.25 -2.69 -0.10
CA LEU A 92 -17.65 -3.13 -0.20
C LEU A 92 -18.57 -1.99 -0.71
N LEU A 93 -18.31 -0.74 -0.31
CA LEU A 93 -19.05 0.42 -0.82
C LEU A 93 -18.79 0.68 -2.31
N LEU A 94 -17.73 0.13 -2.89
CA LEU A 94 -17.47 0.19 -4.32
C LEU A 94 -18.59 -0.48 -5.15
N PHE A 95 -19.40 -1.34 -4.53
CA PHE A 95 -20.61 -1.90 -5.15
C PHE A 95 -21.49 -0.85 -5.82
N PHE A 96 -21.64 0.31 -5.19
CA PHE A 96 -22.47 1.41 -5.73
C PHE A 96 -21.84 2.15 -6.90
N GLY A 97 -20.53 1.99 -7.10
CA GLY A 97 -19.77 2.68 -8.15
C GLY A 97 -19.22 1.76 -9.24
N MET A 98 -19.37 0.45 -9.11
CA MET A 98 -18.69 -0.48 -10.01
C MET A 98 -19.14 -0.37 -11.47
N HIS A 99 -20.41 -0.10 -11.72
CA HIS A 99 -20.92 0.17 -13.08
C HIS A 99 -20.30 1.43 -13.72
N SER A 100 -19.79 2.36 -12.92
CA SER A 100 -19.14 3.55 -13.44
C SER A 100 -17.69 3.32 -13.87
N ILE A 101 -17.05 2.25 -13.40
CA ILE A 101 -15.61 2.04 -13.57
C ILE A 101 -15.23 0.70 -14.19
N PHE A 102 -16.08 -0.34 -14.10
CA PHE A 102 -15.80 -1.66 -14.64
C PHE A 102 -16.74 -2.01 -15.81
N GLU A 103 -16.21 -2.08 -17.03
CA GLU A 103 -16.99 -2.39 -18.24
C GLU A 103 -17.64 -3.77 -18.18
N TRP A 104 -16.96 -4.76 -17.60
CA TRP A 104 -17.46 -6.14 -17.46
C TRP A 104 -18.70 -6.28 -16.56
N THR A 105 -19.17 -5.20 -15.92
CA THR A 105 -20.40 -5.20 -15.13
C THR A 105 -21.64 -4.88 -15.96
N HIS A 106 -21.48 -4.45 -17.23
CA HIS A 106 -22.58 -4.12 -18.15
C HIS A 106 -22.94 -5.36 -18.98
N GLU A 107 -24.14 -5.91 -18.77
CA GLU A 107 -24.60 -7.12 -19.44
C GLU A 107 -24.62 -6.97 -20.97
N GLU A 108 -25.02 -5.79 -21.47
CA GLU A 108 -25.04 -5.47 -22.89
C GLU A 108 -23.65 -5.56 -23.53
N VAL A 109 -22.64 -4.96 -22.88
CA VAL A 109 -21.24 -4.98 -23.33
C VAL A 109 -20.70 -6.41 -23.31
N VAL A 110 -21.00 -7.18 -22.25
CA VAL A 110 -20.57 -8.59 -22.14
C VAL A 110 -21.23 -9.45 -23.19
N ALA A 111 -22.50 -9.20 -23.55
CA ALA A 111 -23.22 -9.96 -24.56
C ALA A 111 -22.66 -9.80 -25.99
N GLU A 112 -22.06 -8.64 -26.29
CA GLU A 112 -21.48 -8.34 -27.59
C GLU A 112 -19.98 -8.72 -27.71
N ASP A 113 -19.30 -8.95 -26.58
CA ASP A 113 -17.85 -9.17 -26.51
C ASP A 113 -17.51 -10.61 -26.14
N HIS A 114 -17.02 -11.39 -27.10
CA HIS A 114 -16.62 -12.79 -26.91
C HIS A 114 -15.52 -12.99 -25.84
N LEU A 115 -14.61 -12.02 -25.68
CA LEU A 115 -13.53 -12.13 -24.69
C LEU A 115 -14.09 -11.91 -23.29
N LEU A 116 -15.00 -10.96 -23.10
CA LEU A 116 -15.69 -10.74 -21.83
C LEU A 116 -16.60 -11.92 -21.47
N GLN A 117 -17.29 -12.51 -22.44
CA GLN A 117 -18.08 -13.73 -22.23
C GLN A 117 -17.20 -14.86 -21.72
N HIS A 118 -15.99 -15.05 -22.31
CA HIS A 118 -15.06 -16.09 -21.87
C HIS A 118 -14.52 -15.84 -20.45
N LYS A 119 -14.36 -14.58 -20.04
CA LYS A 119 -13.94 -14.17 -18.71
C LYS A 119 -15.08 -14.11 -17.68
N SER A 120 -16.34 -14.23 -18.08
CA SER A 120 -17.52 -14.05 -17.21
C SER A 120 -17.57 -15.00 -16.00
N ALA A 121 -16.97 -16.20 -16.13
CA ALA A 121 -16.83 -17.12 -15.00
C ALA A 121 -16.01 -16.54 -13.83
N TYR A 122 -15.05 -15.64 -14.13
CA TYR A 122 -14.21 -14.97 -13.14
C TYR A 122 -14.65 -13.53 -12.87
N LEU A 123 -14.93 -12.76 -13.93
CA LEU A 123 -15.37 -11.36 -13.88
C LEU A 123 -16.91 -11.29 -13.82
N ASN A 124 -17.46 -11.55 -12.64
CA ASN A 124 -18.87 -11.36 -12.33
C ASN A 124 -19.03 -10.78 -10.92
N VAL A 125 -20.07 -10.00 -10.72
CA VAL A 125 -20.30 -9.23 -9.49
C VAL A 125 -20.34 -10.11 -8.24
N PRO A 126 -21.08 -11.23 -8.15
CA PRO A 126 -21.10 -12.05 -6.96
C PRO A 126 -19.74 -12.63 -6.61
N PHE A 127 -19.03 -13.21 -7.57
CA PHE A 127 -17.72 -13.82 -7.33
C PHE A 127 -16.64 -12.80 -7.00
N PHE A 128 -16.72 -11.59 -7.59
CA PHE A 128 -15.84 -10.46 -7.25
C PHE A 128 -15.96 -10.10 -5.76
N PHE A 129 -17.17 -9.94 -5.23
CA PHE A 129 -17.37 -9.61 -3.81
C PHE A 129 -17.04 -10.77 -2.88
N ILE A 130 -17.25 -12.02 -3.28
CA ILE A 130 -16.80 -13.19 -2.52
C ILE A 130 -15.28 -13.16 -2.36
N ARG A 131 -14.52 -12.88 -3.43
CA ARG A 131 -13.05 -12.75 -3.35
C ARG A 131 -12.64 -11.61 -2.41
N ILE A 132 -13.28 -10.45 -2.49
CA ILE A 132 -13.02 -9.32 -1.57
C ILE A 132 -13.21 -9.79 -0.11
N LEU A 133 -14.33 -10.43 0.20
CA LEU A 133 -14.62 -10.89 1.56
C LEU A 133 -13.58 -11.92 2.04
N VAL A 134 -13.17 -12.85 1.20
CA VAL A 134 -12.15 -13.85 1.53
C VAL A 134 -10.79 -13.20 1.78
N PHE A 135 -10.35 -12.30 0.89
CA PHE A 135 -9.05 -11.64 1.03
C PHE A 135 -9.00 -10.76 2.28
N PHE A 136 -9.97 -9.89 2.46
CA PHE A 136 -10.02 -9.03 3.65
C PHE A 136 -10.23 -9.83 4.93
N GLY A 137 -11.03 -10.89 4.89
CA GLY A 137 -11.22 -11.81 6.01
C GLY A 137 -9.90 -12.43 6.46
N ALA A 138 -9.10 -12.92 5.51
CA ALA A 138 -7.79 -13.49 5.78
C ALA A 138 -6.81 -12.43 6.31
N TRP A 139 -6.70 -11.25 5.67
CA TRP A 139 -5.79 -10.19 6.10
C TRP A 139 -6.13 -9.67 7.51
N ILE A 140 -7.41 -9.46 7.82
CA ILE A 140 -7.87 -9.03 9.14
C ILE A 140 -7.60 -10.12 10.19
N PHE A 141 -7.86 -11.39 9.86
CA PHE A 141 -7.63 -12.51 10.76
C PHE A 141 -6.17 -12.61 11.16
N PHE A 142 -5.24 -12.73 10.20
CA PHE A 142 -3.82 -12.86 10.50
C PHE A 142 -3.24 -11.62 11.18
N SER A 143 -3.62 -10.41 10.75
CA SER A 143 -3.17 -9.17 11.38
C SER A 143 -3.60 -9.06 12.85
N LYS A 144 -4.85 -9.40 13.15
CA LYS A 144 -5.35 -9.42 14.54
C LYS A 144 -4.67 -10.51 15.37
N LEU A 145 -4.42 -11.67 14.77
CA LEU A 145 -3.77 -12.80 15.44
C LEU A 145 -2.33 -12.46 15.82
N LEU A 146 -1.55 -11.95 14.87
CA LEU A 146 -0.16 -11.52 15.11
C LEU A 146 -0.11 -10.40 16.16
N ARG A 147 -1.01 -9.43 16.07
CA ARG A 147 -1.11 -8.37 17.09
C ARG A 147 -1.43 -8.93 18.48
N LYS A 148 -2.35 -9.91 18.59
CA LYS A 148 -2.68 -10.57 19.85
C LYS A 148 -1.46 -11.27 20.45
N PHE A 149 -0.68 -11.99 19.63
CA PHE A 149 0.54 -12.65 20.11
C PHE A 149 1.59 -11.63 20.54
N SER A 150 1.78 -10.58 19.76
CA SER A 150 2.71 -9.49 20.08
C SER A 150 2.41 -8.78 21.40
N LEU A 151 1.13 -8.60 21.75
CA LEU A 151 0.72 -8.03 23.04
C LEU A 151 0.91 -9.04 24.19
N LYS A 152 0.59 -10.32 23.97
CA LYS A 152 0.82 -11.37 24.96
C LYS A 152 2.30 -11.59 25.25
N GLU A 153 3.16 -11.46 24.23
CA GLU A 153 4.61 -11.51 24.39
C GLU A 153 5.10 -10.42 25.35
N ASP A 154 4.54 -9.21 25.28
CA ASP A 154 4.83 -8.13 26.24
C ASP A 154 4.37 -8.43 27.68
N GLU A 155 3.33 -9.20 27.86
CA GLU A 155 2.81 -9.59 29.19
C GLU A 155 3.64 -10.72 29.80
N THR A 156 3.81 -11.82 29.05
CA THR A 156 4.39 -13.06 29.56
C THR A 156 5.91 -13.12 29.43
N GLY A 157 6.47 -12.54 28.36
CA GLY A 157 7.86 -12.74 27.97
C GLY A 157 8.12 -14.14 27.41
N GLY A 158 9.40 -14.46 27.20
CA GLY A 158 9.84 -15.77 26.70
C GLY A 158 9.64 -15.93 25.18
N LEU A 159 9.87 -17.15 24.69
CA LEU A 159 9.87 -17.45 23.26
C LEU A 159 8.53 -17.95 22.72
N GLU A 160 7.58 -18.32 23.57
CA GLU A 160 6.35 -19.00 23.15
C GLU A 160 5.56 -18.21 22.10
N TYR A 161 5.24 -16.96 22.42
CA TYR A 161 4.44 -16.12 21.51
C TYR A 161 5.24 -15.60 20.31
N PHE A 162 6.56 -15.47 20.46
CA PHE A 162 7.46 -15.19 19.33
C PHE A 162 7.43 -16.34 18.31
N LEU A 163 7.60 -17.59 18.74
CA LEU A 163 7.56 -18.76 17.85
C LEU A 163 6.17 -18.97 17.22
N LYS A 164 5.09 -18.68 17.96
CA LYS A 164 3.73 -18.65 17.38
C LYS A 164 3.62 -17.57 16.30
N SER A 165 4.12 -16.38 16.56
CA SER A 165 4.12 -15.28 15.57
C SER A 165 4.93 -15.64 14.32
N GLU A 166 6.08 -16.28 14.49
CA GLU A 166 6.91 -16.79 13.39
C GLU A 166 6.15 -17.82 12.54
N LEU A 167 5.53 -18.82 13.17
CA LEU A 167 4.76 -19.86 12.48
C LEU A 167 3.61 -19.27 11.65
N TYR A 168 2.79 -18.40 12.26
CA TYR A 168 1.67 -17.79 11.57
C TYR A 168 2.11 -16.77 10.53
N SER A 169 3.26 -16.11 10.70
CA SER A 169 3.85 -15.22 9.70
C SER A 169 4.27 -15.98 8.44
N ARG A 170 4.77 -17.22 8.56
CA ARG A 170 5.10 -18.09 7.41
C ARG A 170 3.85 -18.33 6.53
N VAL A 171 2.72 -18.65 7.16
CA VAL A 171 1.45 -18.83 6.44
C VAL A 171 0.96 -17.50 5.86
N PHE A 172 1.03 -16.42 6.64
CA PHE A 172 0.52 -15.12 6.26
C PHE A 172 1.24 -14.53 5.06
N ILE A 173 2.55 -14.72 4.92
CA ILE A 173 3.31 -14.27 3.74
C ILE A 173 2.74 -14.90 2.44
N PHE A 174 2.49 -16.20 2.43
CA PHE A 174 1.89 -16.85 1.28
C PHE A 174 0.49 -16.34 0.99
N VAL A 175 -0.32 -16.18 2.04
CA VAL A 175 -1.68 -15.64 1.91
C VAL A 175 -1.65 -14.22 1.31
N ILE A 176 -0.80 -13.32 1.81
CA ILE A 176 -0.69 -11.96 1.27
C ILE A 176 -0.19 -12.00 -0.18
N ALA A 177 0.88 -12.74 -0.46
CA ALA A 177 1.50 -12.77 -1.77
C ALA A 177 0.49 -13.19 -2.86
N ILE A 178 -0.29 -14.24 -2.61
CA ILE A 178 -1.28 -14.72 -3.56
C ILE A 178 -2.50 -13.79 -3.60
N SER A 179 -3.09 -13.50 -2.44
CA SER A 179 -4.36 -12.77 -2.39
C SER A 179 -4.23 -11.31 -2.81
N PHE A 180 -3.14 -10.62 -2.46
CA PHE A 180 -2.94 -9.24 -2.89
C PHE A 180 -2.58 -9.14 -4.38
N SER A 181 -1.86 -10.13 -4.93
CA SER A 181 -1.61 -10.23 -6.37
C SER A 181 -2.92 -10.39 -7.15
N LEU A 182 -3.80 -11.31 -6.70
CA LEU A 182 -5.14 -11.47 -7.30
C LEU A 182 -6.01 -10.22 -7.08
N PHE A 183 -5.91 -9.58 -5.93
CA PHE A 183 -6.63 -8.34 -5.65
C PHE A 183 -6.19 -7.19 -6.58
N ALA A 184 -4.91 -7.11 -6.93
CA ALA A 184 -4.43 -6.14 -7.92
C ALA A 184 -4.99 -6.42 -9.32
N VAL A 185 -5.13 -7.69 -9.69
CA VAL A 185 -5.83 -8.08 -10.94
C VAL A 185 -7.30 -7.64 -10.90
N ASP A 186 -8.00 -7.90 -9.80
CA ASP A 186 -9.41 -7.57 -9.65
C ASP A 186 -9.67 -6.06 -9.65
N MET A 187 -8.82 -5.27 -9.01
CA MET A 187 -9.06 -3.83 -8.80
C MET A 187 -8.44 -2.93 -9.87
N LEU A 188 -7.32 -3.32 -10.44
CA LEU A 188 -6.57 -2.48 -11.38
C LEU A 188 -6.54 -3.05 -12.79
N MET A 189 -6.16 -4.31 -12.97
CA MET A 189 -6.04 -4.89 -14.30
C MET A 189 -7.41 -5.09 -14.96
N SER A 190 -8.45 -5.43 -14.20
CA SER A 190 -9.81 -5.62 -14.72
C SER A 190 -10.51 -4.34 -15.16
N LEU A 191 -9.90 -3.15 -14.94
CA LEU A 191 -10.36 -1.87 -15.51
C LEU A 191 -10.20 -1.84 -17.05
N GLU A 192 -9.19 -2.53 -17.57
CA GLU A 192 -8.97 -2.75 -19.00
C GLU A 192 -9.05 -4.26 -19.28
N PRO A 193 -10.24 -4.85 -19.38
CA PRO A 193 -10.41 -6.30 -19.36
C PRO A 193 -9.86 -7.00 -20.62
N HIS A 194 -9.61 -6.26 -21.71
CA HIS A 194 -8.93 -6.77 -22.90
C HIS A 194 -7.43 -6.93 -22.73
N TRP A 195 -6.84 -6.16 -21.83
CA TRP A 195 -5.42 -6.24 -21.51
C TRP A 195 -5.14 -7.21 -20.36
N PHE A 196 -4.00 -7.89 -20.41
CA PHE A 196 -3.54 -8.72 -19.31
C PHE A 196 -2.00 -8.79 -19.26
N SER A 197 -1.46 -8.93 -18.05
CA SER A 197 -0.04 -9.17 -17.81
C SER A 197 0.13 -9.95 -16.51
N THR A 198 0.82 -11.08 -16.57
CA THR A 198 1.13 -11.87 -15.36
C THR A 198 2.11 -11.17 -14.44
N ILE A 199 3.04 -10.36 -15.00
CA ILE A 199 4.03 -9.58 -14.24
C ILE A 199 3.35 -8.43 -13.49
N PHE A 200 2.24 -7.89 -13.98
CA PHE A 200 1.51 -6.78 -13.36
C PHE A 200 1.15 -7.07 -11.90
N ALA A 201 0.68 -8.27 -11.60
CA ALA A 201 0.33 -8.67 -10.24
C ALA A 201 1.55 -8.68 -9.30
N ALA A 202 2.68 -9.24 -9.77
CA ALA A 202 3.93 -9.25 -9.01
C ALA A 202 4.51 -7.83 -8.83
N LYS A 203 4.43 -6.99 -9.87
CA LYS A 203 4.82 -5.57 -9.82
C LYS A 203 3.99 -4.81 -8.79
N SER A 204 2.68 -4.99 -8.78
CA SER A 204 1.78 -4.35 -7.81
C SER A 204 2.08 -4.77 -6.37
N PHE A 205 2.43 -6.05 -6.16
CA PHE A 205 2.83 -6.56 -4.86
C PHE A 205 4.14 -5.95 -4.37
N ILE A 206 5.19 -5.91 -5.21
CA ILE A 206 6.47 -5.32 -4.81
C ILE A 206 6.37 -3.80 -4.62
N ALA A 207 5.51 -3.12 -5.39
CA ALA A 207 5.18 -1.71 -5.18
C ALA A 207 4.57 -1.49 -3.78
N ALA A 208 3.58 -2.29 -3.38
CA ALA A 208 2.99 -2.22 -2.04
C ALA A 208 4.03 -2.45 -0.94
N PHE A 209 4.95 -3.40 -1.11
CA PHE A 209 6.02 -3.67 -0.15
C PHE A 209 7.02 -2.51 -0.06
N MET A 210 7.44 -1.94 -1.19
CA MET A 210 8.33 -0.78 -1.27
C MET A 210 7.73 0.43 -0.53
N HIS A 211 6.47 0.75 -0.83
CA HIS A 211 5.81 1.92 -0.25
C HIS A 211 5.39 1.69 1.21
N GLY A 212 5.00 0.45 1.58
CA GLY A 212 4.79 0.07 2.97
C GLY A 212 6.05 0.20 3.82
N SER A 213 7.19 -0.27 3.32
CA SER A 213 8.50 -0.10 3.98
C SER A 213 8.90 1.38 4.09
N SER A 214 8.59 2.16 3.05
CA SER A 214 8.87 3.59 3.00
C SER A 214 8.07 4.36 4.05
N ILE A 215 6.77 4.12 4.19
CA ILE A 215 5.96 4.81 5.18
C ILE A 215 6.31 4.38 6.61
N ILE A 216 6.75 3.12 6.84
CA ILE A 216 7.30 2.69 8.13
C ILE A 216 8.51 3.54 8.49
N ALA A 217 9.49 3.66 7.58
CA ALA A 217 10.68 4.49 7.78
C ALA A 217 10.31 5.96 8.04
N LEU A 218 9.31 6.51 7.32
CA LEU A 218 8.80 7.87 7.54
C LEU A 218 8.25 8.04 8.95
N ILE A 219 7.38 7.12 9.40
CA ILE A 219 6.78 7.18 10.74
C ILE A 219 7.87 7.08 11.81
N VAL A 220 8.85 6.18 11.65
CA VAL A 220 10.00 6.04 12.57
C VAL A 220 10.77 7.34 12.68
N ILE A 221 11.08 7.99 11.56
CA ILE A 221 11.81 9.27 11.54
C ILE A 221 11.00 10.38 12.22
N VAL A 222 9.69 10.45 11.96
CA VAL A 222 8.79 11.42 12.58
C VAL A 222 8.71 11.20 14.09
N LEU A 223 8.50 9.96 14.55
CA LEU A 223 8.46 9.64 15.98
C LEU A 223 9.79 9.94 16.68
N ASN A 224 10.91 9.68 16.01
CA ASN A 224 12.22 10.07 16.54
C ASN A 224 12.37 11.60 16.67
N ARG A 225 11.92 12.38 15.67
CA ARG A 225 11.90 13.85 15.74
C ARG A 225 11.04 14.38 16.90
N LEU A 226 9.98 13.64 17.25
CA LEU A 226 9.12 13.92 18.41
C LEU A 226 9.69 13.44 19.74
N GLY A 227 10.93 12.91 19.75
CA GLY A 227 11.60 12.41 20.95
C GLY A 227 11.09 11.06 21.48
N LYS A 228 10.25 10.34 20.70
CA LYS A 228 9.60 9.08 21.14
C LYS A 228 10.46 7.83 20.87
N LEU A 229 11.43 7.90 19.96
CA LEU A 229 12.35 6.82 19.61
C LEU A 229 13.81 7.32 19.66
N PRO A 230 14.34 7.66 20.84
CA PRO A 230 15.67 8.30 20.98
C PRO A 230 16.83 7.38 20.54
N PHE A 231 16.65 6.07 20.60
CA PHE A 231 17.64 5.04 20.23
C PHE A 231 17.83 4.88 18.72
N LEU A 232 16.97 5.50 17.88
CA LEU A 232 17.11 5.42 16.42
C LEU A 232 18.47 5.96 15.98
N ASN A 233 19.29 5.10 15.41
CA ASN A 233 20.63 5.39 14.97
C ASN A 233 20.80 5.21 13.44
N ARG A 234 22.06 5.35 12.96
CA ARG A 234 22.41 5.25 11.54
C ARG A 234 22.28 3.83 10.97
N SER A 235 22.46 2.80 11.78
CA SER A 235 22.34 1.40 11.35
C SER A 235 20.88 1.06 11.09
N HIS A 236 19.97 1.38 12.00
CA HIS A 236 18.53 1.22 11.79
C HIS A 236 18.04 1.90 10.52
N LEU A 237 18.47 3.15 10.27
CA LEU A 237 18.12 3.87 9.05
C LEU A 237 18.61 3.15 7.80
N HIS A 238 19.82 2.61 7.85
CA HIS A 238 20.40 1.85 6.75
C HIS A 238 19.60 0.57 6.47
N ASP A 239 19.14 -0.14 7.50
CA ASP A 239 18.37 -1.36 7.30
C ASP A 239 16.98 -1.08 6.73
N PHE A 240 16.27 -0.03 7.18
CA PHE A 240 15.05 0.41 6.51
C PHE A 240 15.29 0.75 5.02
N THR A 241 16.37 1.46 4.73
CA THR A 241 16.66 1.85 3.34
C THR A 241 17.06 0.67 2.45
N ARG A 242 17.61 -0.41 3.00
CA ARG A 242 17.88 -1.66 2.26
C ARG A 242 16.60 -2.29 1.74
N TYR A 243 15.54 -2.35 2.55
CA TYR A 243 14.24 -2.87 2.11
C TYR A 243 13.65 -2.01 0.99
N ILE A 244 13.70 -0.68 1.13
CA ILE A 244 13.21 0.26 0.12
C ILE A 244 14.04 0.13 -1.17
N PHE A 245 15.37 0.12 -1.07
CA PHE A 245 16.28 0.00 -2.20
C PHE A 245 16.08 -1.31 -2.95
N MET A 246 16.09 -2.45 -2.22
CA MET A 246 15.87 -3.78 -2.81
C MET A 246 14.53 -3.83 -3.57
N SER A 247 13.45 -3.36 -2.95
CA SER A 247 12.12 -3.38 -3.55
C SER A 247 12.04 -2.45 -4.77
N SER A 248 12.72 -1.31 -4.74
CA SER A 248 12.84 -0.39 -5.89
C SER A 248 13.54 -1.03 -7.09
N ILE A 249 14.62 -1.80 -6.84
CA ILE A 249 15.32 -2.54 -7.90
C ILE A 249 14.41 -3.60 -8.52
N VAL A 250 13.71 -4.37 -7.68
CA VAL A 250 12.78 -5.41 -8.16
C VAL A 250 11.60 -4.79 -8.89
N TRP A 251 11.05 -3.67 -8.40
CA TRP A 251 9.99 -2.94 -9.10
C TRP A 251 10.45 -2.46 -10.49
N GLY A 252 11.65 -1.86 -10.57
CA GLY A 252 12.24 -1.43 -11.83
C GLY A 252 12.46 -2.60 -12.80
N TYR A 253 12.93 -3.74 -12.29
CA TYR A 253 13.07 -4.97 -13.07
C TYR A 253 11.73 -5.45 -13.63
N PHE A 254 10.69 -5.53 -12.81
CA PHE A 254 9.36 -5.96 -13.28
C PHE A 254 8.75 -4.98 -14.28
N ASN A 255 8.92 -3.68 -14.07
CA ASN A 255 8.46 -2.65 -15.00
C ASN A 255 9.16 -2.77 -16.37
N PHE A 256 10.48 -2.99 -16.36
CA PHE A 256 11.25 -3.20 -17.57
C PHE A 256 10.93 -4.54 -18.24
N ALA A 257 10.81 -5.62 -17.47
CA ALA A 257 10.51 -6.95 -17.99
C ALA A 257 9.12 -7.00 -18.65
N GLU A 258 8.10 -6.38 -18.02
CA GLU A 258 6.75 -6.24 -18.59
C GLU A 258 6.79 -5.50 -19.92
N PHE A 259 7.49 -4.36 -19.97
CA PHE A 259 7.70 -3.60 -21.20
C PHE A 259 8.40 -4.43 -22.28
N MET A 260 9.51 -5.09 -21.93
CA MET A 260 10.31 -5.88 -22.88
C MET A 260 9.51 -7.02 -23.51
N LEU A 261 8.71 -7.74 -22.70
CA LEU A 261 7.91 -8.85 -23.20
C LEU A 261 6.81 -8.38 -24.16
N ILE A 262 6.11 -7.31 -23.80
CA ILE A 262 5.03 -6.74 -24.61
C ILE A 262 5.61 -6.08 -25.89
N TRP A 263 6.73 -5.35 -25.77
CA TRP A 263 7.42 -4.76 -26.90
C TRP A 263 7.94 -5.83 -27.89
N TYR A 264 8.55 -6.89 -27.37
CA TYR A 264 9.09 -7.99 -28.20
C TYR A 264 7.98 -8.81 -28.85
N GLY A 265 6.91 -9.13 -28.12
CA GLY A 265 5.76 -9.87 -28.63
C GLY A 265 4.96 -9.07 -29.66
N ASN A 266 4.92 -7.75 -29.50
CA ASN A 266 4.24 -6.78 -30.38
C ASN A 266 2.80 -7.19 -30.73
N ILE A 267 2.08 -7.73 -29.74
CA ILE A 267 0.68 -8.11 -29.88
C ILE A 267 -0.17 -6.84 -29.73
N PRO A 268 -1.01 -6.46 -30.72
CA PRO A 268 -1.73 -5.17 -30.71
C PRO A 268 -2.56 -4.93 -29.44
N GLU A 269 -3.24 -5.96 -28.93
CA GLU A 269 -4.08 -5.91 -27.74
C GLU A 269 -3.26 -5.59 -26.48
N GLU A 270 -2.03 -6.09 -26.40
CA GLU A 270 -1.13 -5.85 -25.26
C GLU A 270 -0.39 -4.51 -25.37
N THR A 271 0.04 -4.14 -26.59
CA THR A 271 0.80 -2.88 -26.81
C THR A 271 -0.06 -1.64 -26.62
N ALA A 272 -1.37 -1.72 -26.83
CA ALA A 272 -2.32 -0.62 -26.67
C ALA A 272 -2.19 0.04 -25.29
N TRP A 273 -1.96 -0.75 -24.22
CA TRP A 273 -1.78 -0.25 -22.85
C TRP A 273 -0.62 0.75 -22.73
N PHE A 274 0.52 0.45 -23.34
CA PHE A 274 1.69 1.35 -23.35
C PHE A 274 1.46 2.54 -24.27
N VAL A 275 0.86 2.34 -25.44
CA VAL A 275 0.59 3.41 -26.41
C VAL A 275 -0.28 4.50 -25.79
N HIS A 276 -1.34 4.14 -25.08
CA HIS A 276 -2.21 5.10 -24.41
C HIS A 276 -1.46 5.92 -23.33
N ARG A 277 -0.47 5.34 -22.66
CA ARG A 277 0.31 5.99 -21.60
C ARG A 277 1.52 6.75 -22.12
N TRP A 278 2.07 6.35 -23.28
CA TRP A 278 3.23 7.03 -23.88
C TRP A 278 2.87 8.11 -24.87
N GLY A 279 1.76 7.99 -25.58
CA GLY A 279 1.33 8.90 -26.63
C GLY A 279 0.52 10.11 -26.16
N GLY A 280 -0.01 10.07 -24.92
CA GLY A 280 -0.99 11.03 -24.43
C GLY A 280 -0.49 11.93 -23.29
N PRO A 281 -1.43 12.55 -22.56
CA PRO A 281 -1.13 13.46 -21.46
C PRO A 281 -0.46 12.77 -20.26
N TYR A 282 -0.47 11.44 -20.22
CA TYR A 282 0.12 10.62 -19.14
C TYR A 282 1.63 10.38 -19.33
N LYS A 283 2.21 10.71 -20.49
CA LYS A 283 3.61 10.46 -20.84
C LYS A 283 4.59 10.96 -19.78
N ILE A 284 4.43 12.21 -19.36
CA ILE A 284 5.32 12.81 -18.34
C ILE A 284 5.20 12.07 -17.03
N LEU A 285 3.98 11.72 -16.60
CA LEU A 285 3.74 10.99 -15.36
C LEU A 285 4.35 9.59 -15.39
N PHE A 286 4.22 8.88 -16.51
CA PHE A 286 4.77 7.54 -16.71
C PHE A 286 6.30 7.53 -16.56
N PHE A 287 7.00 8.41 -17.27
CA PHE A 287 8.48 8.46 -17.20
C PHE A 287 8.97 9.06 -15.87
N ALA A 288 8.28 10.07 -15.32
CA ALA A 288 8.59 10.60 -14.00
C ALA A 288 8.46 9.53 -12.92
N ASN A 289 7.49 8.64 -13.04
CA ASN A 289 7.31 7.53 -12.11
C ASN A 289 8.51 6.57 -12.10
N ILE A 290 9.08 6.23 -13.26
CA ILE A 290 10.30 5.44 -13.36
C ILE A 290 11.47 6.14 -12.63
N VAL A 291 11.61 7.45 -12.84
CA VAL A 291 12.64 8.23 -12.15
C VAL A 291 12.44 8.22 -10.65
N ILE A 292 11.21 8.42 -10.18
CA ILE A 292 10.87 8.50 -8.75
C ILE A 292 11.01 7.14 -8.06
N ASN A 293 10.44 6.08 -8.62
CA ASN A 293 10.36 4.78 -7.97
C ASN A 293 11.62 3.92 -8.16
N TRP A 294 12.45 4.20 -9.16
CA TRP A 294 13.66 3.43 -9.43
C TRP A 294 14.93 4.26 -9.42
N ALA A 295 15.06 5.31 -10.25
CA ALA A 295 16.32 6.02 -10.39
C ALA A 295 16.71 6.78 -9.10
N ILE A 296 15.77 7.48 -8.47
CA ILE A 296 16.04 8.22 -7.22
C ILE A 296 16.46 7.26 -6.10
N PRO A 297 15.74 6.18 -5.77
CA PRO A 297 16.20 5.20 -4.81
C PRO A 297 17.57 4.61 -5.16
N PHE A 298 17.81 4.30 -6.44
CA PHE A 298 19.08 3.75 -6.89
C PHE A 298 20.25 4.69 -6.59
N PHE A 299 20.19 5.95 -7.00
CA PHE A 299 21.29 6.88 -6.83
C PHE A 299 21.38 7.47 -5.40
N VAL A 300 20.26 7.59 -4.68
CA VAL A 300 20.22 8.23 -3.37
C VAL A 300 20.37 7.22 -2.22
N LEU A 301 19.77 6.03 -2.32
CA LEU A 301 19.75 5.07 -1.21
C LEU A 301 20.86 4.00 -1.30
N MET A 302 21.47 3.80 -2.48
CA MET A 302 22.59 2.88 -2.65
C MET A 302 23.84 3.32 -1.88
N PRO A 303 24.28 4.62 -1.90
CA PRO A 303 25.50 5.01 -1.19
C PRO A 303 25.30 4.95 0.34
N ARG A 304 26.30 4.39 1.06
CA ARG A 304 26.26 4.23 2.52
C ARG A 304 26.08 5.54 3.29
N LYS A 305 26.56 6.67 2.76
CA LYS A 305 26.48 7.99 3.40
C LYS A 305 25.05 8.51 3.42
N THR A 306 24.34 8.41 2.33
CA THR A 306 22.97 8.93 2.15
C THR A 306 21.94 8.00 2.75
N SER A 307 22.11 6.66 2.61
CA SER A 307 21.22 5.65 3.18
C SER A 307 21.23 5.57 4.73
N ARG A 308 22.12 6.31 5.39
CA ARG A 308 22.23 6.43 6.85
C ARG A 308 21.84 7.83 7.37
N SER A 309 21.32 8.68 6.50
CA SER A 309 21.03 10.09 6.82
C SER A 309 19.55 10.43 6.66
N LYS A 310 18.91 10.86 7.76
CA LYS A 310 17.51 11.33 7.74
C LYS A 310 17.29 12.45 6.73
N MET A 311 18.31 13.26 6.43
CA MET A 311 18.23 14.37 5.48
C MET A 311 17.94 13.88 4.05
N PHE A 312 18.45 12.71 3.65
CA PHE A 312 18.21 12.13 2.33
C PHE A 312 17.04 11.14 2.33
N ILE A 313 16.88 10.37 3.40
CA ILE A 313 15.82 9.35 3.50
C ILE A 313 14.44 10.00 3.54
N PHE A 314 14.26 11.03 4.36
CA PHE A 314 12.96 11.67 4.54
C PHE A 314 12.38 12.21 3.21
N PRO A 315 13.08 13.07 2.43
CA PRO A 315 12.56 13.52 1.15
C PRO A 315 12.45 12.39 0.12
N GLY A 316 13.37 11.42 0.12
CA GLY A 316 13.31 10.25 -0.76
C GLY A 316 12.03 9.43 -0.54
N VAL A 317 11.67 9.17 0.72
CA VAL A 317 10.44 8.46 1.07
C VAL A 317 9.19 9.26 0.70
N VAL A 318 9.18 10.58 0.90
CA VAL A 318 8.06 11.44 0.48
C VAL A 318 7.88 11.40 -1.02
N LEU A 319 8.97 11.43 -1.79
CA LEU A 319 8.92 11.29 -3.26
C LEU A 319 8.38 9.91 -3.67
N LEU A 320 8.78 8.83 -2.98
CA LEU A 320 8.22 7.50 -3.25
C LEU A 320 6.71 7.44 -2.98
N MET A 321 6.21 8.12 -1.94
CA MET A 321 4.76 8.20 -1.71
C MET A 321 4.03 8.92 -2.87
N ILE A 322 4.63 9.97 -3.42
CA ILE A 322 4.12 10.65 -4.62
C ILE A 322 4.21 9.72 -5.83
N GLY A 323 5.32 8.97 -5.97
CA GLY A 323 5.51 7.97 -7.03
C GLY A 323 4.42 6.91 -7.06
N GLN A 324 4.04 6.34 -5.90
CA GLN A 324 2.96 5.38 -5.80
C GLN A 324 1.61 5.98 -6.23
N TYR A 325 1.31 7.20 -5.77
CA TYR A 325 0.09 7.87 -6.17
C TYR A 325 0.04 8.11 -7.68
N THR A 326 1.17 8.56 -8.24
CA THR A 326 1.32 8.78 -9.69
C THR A 326 1.17 7.49 -10.48
N GLU A 327 1.71 6.37 -9.98
CA GLU A 327 1.56 5.05 -10.61
C GLU A 327 0.09 4.64 -10.69
N LEU A 328 -0.63 4.69 -9.58
CA LEU A 328 -2.05 4.37 -9.55
C LEU A 328 -2.88 5.31 -10.42
N TYR A 329 -2.49 6.58 -10.47
CA TYR A 329 -3.17 7.57 -11.30
C TYR A 329 -3.06 7.22 -12.80
N TYR A 330 -1.85 6.96 -13.33
CA TYR A 330 -1.72 6.62 -14.75
C TYR A 330 -2.17 5.19 -15.08
N ILE A 331 -2.42 4.33 -14.10
CA ILE A 331 -3.07 3.03 -14.29
C ILE A 331 -4.59 3.22 -14.44
N ILE A 332 -5.23 3.93 -13.52
CA ILE A 332 -6.69 4.02 -13.40
C ILE A 332 -7.29 5.05 -14.36
N TRP A 333 -6.66 6.25 -14.49
CA TRP A 333 -7.25 7.35 -15.25
C TRP A 333 -7.43 7.07 -16.74
N PRO A 334 -6.45 6.53 -17.48
CA PRO A 334 -6.64 6.16 -18.89
C PRO A 334 -7.74 5.14 -19.11
N ALA A 335 -7.90 4.21 -18.18
CA ALA A 335 -8.87 3.14 -18.25
C ALA A 335 -10.32 3.64 -17.98
N VAL A 336 -10.49 4.61 -17.07
CA VAL A 336 -11.81 5.00 -16.58
C VAL A 336 -12.22 6.39 -17.08
N VAL A 337 -11.37 7.41 -16.87
CA VAL A 337 -11.72 8.82 -17.11
C VAL A 337 -11.33 9.28 -18.52
N HIS A 338 -10.32 8.66 -19.12
CA HIS A 338 -9.73 8.94 -20.44
C HIS A 338 -9.04 10.31 -20.56
N GLU A 339 -9.38 11.29 -19.75
CA GLU A 339 -8.79 12.62 -19.72
C GLU A 339 -7.92 12.82 -18.49
N ALA A 340 -6.72 13.39 -18.66
CA ALA A 340 -5.85 13.74 -17.54
C ALA A 340 -6.38 14.98 -16.84
N LYS A 341 -7.18 14.78 -15.81
CA LYS A 341 -7.73 15.83 -14.94
C LYS A 341 -7.22 15.64 -13.52
N PHE A 342 -6.62 16.67 -12.95
CA PHE A 342 -6.18 16.71 -11.56
C PHE A 342 -6.57 18.04 -10.93
N GLY A 343 -7.16 18.02 -9.74
CA GLY A 343 -7.64 19.24 -9.10
C GLY A 343 -8.07 19.03 -7.65
N LEU A 344 -8.97 19.88 -7.19
CA LEU A 344 -9.43 19.89 -5.80
C LEU A 344 -10.14 18.59 -5.39
N LEU A 345 -10.79 17.89 -6.31
CA LEU A 345 -11.43 16.60 -6.03
C LEU A 345 -10.39 15.54 -5.62
N GLU A 346 -9.32 15.40 -6.41
CA GLU A 346 -8.25 14.44 -6.13
C GLU A 346 -7.54 14.76 -4.81
N ILE A 347 -7.17 16.02 -4.61
CA ILE A 347 -6.50 16.48 -3.39
C ILE A 347 -7.40 16.29 -2.17
N GLY A 348 -8.65 16.71 -2.24
CA GLY A 348 -9.58 16.61 -1.12
C GLY A 348 -9.88 15.19 -0.71
N THR A 349 -10.10 14.30 -1.69
CA THR A 349 -10.34 12.87 -1.44
C THR A 349 -9.09 12.21 -0.84
N PHE A 350 -7.90 12.48 -1.40
CA PHE A 350 -6.63 11.98 -0.85
C PHE A 350 -6.43 12.39 0.60
N VAL A 351 -6.66 13.67 0.90
CA VAL A 351 -6.54 14.24 2.26
C VAL A 351 -7.50 13.53 3.23
N GLY A 352 -8.72 13.23 2.79
CA GLY A 352 -9.69 12.47 3.59
C GLY A 352 -9.22 11.07 3.95
N PHE A 353 -8.77 10.30 2.96
CA PHE A 353 -8.23 8.97 3.19
C PHE A 353 -6.94 9.00 4.03
N ALA A 354 -6.06 9.99 3.81
CA ALA A 354 -4.88 10.22 4.64
C ALA A 354 -5.26 10.50 6.11
N GLY A 355 -6.32 11.27 6.34
CA GLY A 355 -6.87 11.51 7.67
C GLY A 355 -7.33 10.23 8.36
N ILE A 356 -8.06 9.36 7.65
CA ILE A 356 -8.53 8.07 8.17
C ILE A 356 -7.33 7.16 8.50
N PHE A 357 -6.38 7.06 7.58
CA PHE A 357 -5.18 6.24 7.77
C PHE A 357 -4.35 6.72 8.97
N ALA A 358 -4.03 8.01 9.03
CA ALA A 358 -3.26 8.60 10.12
C ALA A 358 -3.97 8.47 11.48
N PHE A 359 -5.29 8.66 11.52
CA PHE A 359 -6.10 8.49 12.73
C PHE A 359 -6.09 7.03 13.20
N GLY A 360 -6.29 6.08 12.29
CA GLY A 360 -6.23 4.64 12.57
C GLY A 360 -4.89 4.22 13.15
N VAL A 361 -3.79 4.59 12.48
CA VAL A 361 -2.41 4.29 12.91
C VAL A 361 -2.11 4.89 14.27
N ALA A 362 -2.37 6.18 14.48
CA ALA A 362 -2.10 6.84 15.75
C ALA A 362 -2.93 6.26 16.90
N THR A 363 -4.21 5.97 16.67
CA THR A 363 -5.09 5.35 17.66
C THR A 363 -4.60 3.95 18.02
N TRP A 364 -4.11 3.18 17.05
CA TRP A 364 -3.60 1.83 17.31
C TRP A 364 -2.26 1.84 18.05
N LEU A 365 -1.37 2.77 17.72
CA LEU A 365 -0.11 3.00 18.45
C LEU A 365 -0.35 3.40 19.91
N SER A 366 -1.42 4.16 20.19
CA SER A 366 -1.73 4.59 21.56
C SER A 366 -2.29 3.48 22.47
N LYS A 367 -2.66 2.31 21.92
CA LYS A 367 -3.23 1.20 22.69
C LYS A 367 -2.20 0.29 23.36
N ALA A 368 -0.93 0.46 23.06
CA ALA A 368 0.16 -0.35 23.64
C ALA A 368 1.42 0.50 23.82
N SER A 369 2.42 -0.03 24.53
CA SER A 369 3.76 0.56 24.57
C SER A 369 4.31 0.69 23.15
N LEU A 370 4.90 1.85 22.83
CA LEU A 370 5.47 2.11 21.51
C LEU A 370 6.65 1.17 21.20
N VAL A 371 7.45 0.88 22.22
CA VAL A 371 8.53 -0.09 22.15
C VAL A 371 8.08 -1.35 22.89
N PRO A 372 8.24 -2.55 22.31
CA PRO A 372 7.95 -3.80 23.00
C PRO A 372 8.80 -3.95 24.25
N ARG A 373 8.21 -4.55 25.30
CA ARG A 373 8.90 -4.64 26.61
C ARG A 373 9.67 -5.92 26.80
N LYS A 374 9.12 -7.04 26.33
CA LYS A 374 9.66 -8.38 26.57
C LYS A 374 9.91 -9.17 25.29
N HIS A 375 10.17 -8.48 24.17
CA HIS A 375 10.55 -9.14 22.94
C HIS A 375 11.93 -9.79 23.10
N PRO A 376 12.14 -11.06 22.65
CA PRO A 376 13.41 -11.77 22.87
C PRO A 376 14.65 -11.02 22.36
N TYR A 377 14.52 -10.27 21.28
CA TYR A 377 15.61 -9.54 20.64
C TYR A 377 15.57 -8.02 20.91
N ILE A 378 14.89 -7.55 21.96
CA ILE A 378 14.75 -6.11 22.20
C ILE A 378 16.11 -5.46 22.53
N GLU A 379 16.95 -6.14 23.29
CA GLU A 379 18.29 -5.64 23.63
C GLU A 379 19.18 -5.51 22.41
N GLU A 380 19.15 -6.51 21.51
CA GLU A 380 19.85 -6.46 20.22
C GLU A 380 19.40 -5.25 19.40
N SER A 381 18.06 -5.02 19.31
CA SER A 381 17.53 -3.87 18.59
C SER A 381 17.96 -2.53 19.18
N MET A 382 18.10 -2.44 20.49
CA MET A 382 18.50 -1.19 21.15
C MET A 382 19.99 -0.88 21.02
N GLN A 383 20.82 -1.92 20.83
CA GLN A 383 22.30 -1.83 20.70
C GLN A 383 22.77 -1.84 19.25
N HIS A 384 21.90 -2.10 18.29
CA HIS A 384 22.19 -2.27 16.84
C HIS A 384 22.99 -1.10 16.20
#